data_28710425bf84bcf11f65494d4746d654
#
_entry.id   28710425bf84bcf11f65494d4746d654
#
_cell.length_a   1.000
_cell.length_b   1.000
_cell.length_c   1.000
_cell.angle_alpha   90.00
_cell.angle_beta   90.00
_cell.angle_gamma   90.00
#
_symmetry.space_group_name_H-M   'P 1'
#
loop_
_entity.id
_entity.type
_entity.pdbx_description
1 polymer ?
#
loop_
_entity_poly.entity_id
_entity_poly.type
_entity_poly.pdbx_seq_one_letter_code
_entity_poly.pdbx_strand_id
1 'polypeptide(L)'
;MKFERHLLLTLREELSKPTPVIHVLIGPRQVGKTTIALQIQESVKIPTIYATADSPVPLDSSWIETHWKRAVTESHASKSPVILILDELQKVKGWSETLKMLWDSRLGGPEIRVLILGSASLLMQEGLTESLAGRFFLHRCSHWS
;
A
#
# COMPACT_ATOMS: atom_id res chain seq x y z
N MET A 1 -14.08 -7.25 16.45
CA MET A 1 -13.24 -6.07 16.61
C MET A 1 -13.78 -4.89 15.84
N LYS A 2 -13.75 -3.75 16.46
CA LYS A 2 -14.11 -2.51 15.77
C LYS A 2 -12.86 -1.71 15.49
N PHE A 3 -12.77 -1.19 14.30
CA PHE A 3 -11.78 -0.18 14.00
C PHE A 3 -12.51 0.98 13.35
N GLU A 4 -11.79 2.02 13.06
CA GLU A 4 -12.42 3.24 12.58
C GLU A 4 -13.14 2.99 11.26
N ARG A 5 -14.46 2.82 11.36
CA ARG A 5 -15.29 2.60 10.17
C ARG A 5 -15.13 3.75 9.18
N HIS A 6 -15.02 4.95 9.71
CA HIS A 6 -14.78 6.14 8.91
C HIS A 6 -13.50 6.00 8.08
N LEU A 7 -12.44 5.50 8.69
CA LEU A 7 -11.17 5.32 8.00
C LEU A 7 -11.29 4.28 6.88
N LEU A 8 -11.97 3.17 7.16
CA LEU A 8 -12.19 2.14 6.16
C LEU A 8 -12.98 2.68 4.97
N LEU A 9 -14.03 3.45 5.25
CA LEU A 9 -14.84 4.03 4.18
C LEU A 9 -14.04 5.03 3.36
N THR A 10 -13.22 5.83 4.01
CA THR A 10 -12.37 6.78 3.31
C THR A 10 -11.39 6.08 2.39
N LEU A 11 -10.70 5.05 2.89
CA LEU A 11 -9.74 4.31 2.09
C LEU A 11 -10.41 3.63 0.91
N ARG A 12 -11.57 3.02 1.15
CA ARG A 12 -12.29 2.33 0.09
C ARG A 12 -12.70 3.30 -1.00
N GLU A 13 -13.19 4.47 -0.61
CA GLU A 13 -13.60 5.49 -1.56
C GLU A 13 -12.41 6.00 -2.37
N GLU A 14 -11.28 6.29 -1.68
CA GLU A 14 -10.10 6.81 -2.38
C GLU A 14 -9.49 5.79 -3.33
N LEU A 15 -9.53 4.53 -2.97
CA LEU A 15 -8.96 3.48 -3.82
C LEU A 15 -9.91 3.04 -4.93
N SER A 16 -11.18 3.41 -4.86
CA SER A 16 -12.14 3.08 -5.89
C SER A 16 -12.08 4.01 -7.10
N LYS A 17 -11.29 5.05 -7.04
CA LYS A 17 -11.16 6.04 -8.11
C LYS A 17 -9.69 6.31 -8.37
N PRO A 18 -9.35 6.93 -9.52
CA PRO A 18 -7.95 7.30 -9.77
C PRO A 18 -7.43 8.20 -8.65
N THR A 19 -6.22 7.94 -8.22
CA THR A 19 -5.60 8.72 -7.14
C THR A 19 -4.18 9.09 -7.55
N PRO A 20 -3.79 10.36 -7.35
CA PRO A 20 -2.45 10.81 -7.73
C PRO A 20 -1.40 10.51 -6.68
N VAL A 21 -1.78 9.84 -5.59
CA VAL A 21 -0.87 9.61 -4.46
C VAL A 21 -0.93 8.16 -4.00
N ILE A 22 0.15 7.74 -3.34
CA ILE A 22 0.21 6.47 -2.63
C ILE A 22 -0.45 6.70 -1.28
N HIS A 23 -1.38 5.83 -0.90
CA HIS A 23 -2.02 5.91 0.40
C HIS A 23 -1.23 5.09 1.40
N VAL A 24 -0.98 5.66 2.58
CA VAL A 24 -0.22 5.01 3.64
C VAL A 24 -1.08 4.97 4.91
N LEU A 25 -1.28 3.78 5.45
CA LEU A 25 -2.01 3.61 6.70
C LEU A 25 -1.03 3.18 7.79
N ILE A 26 -0.89 4.02 8.80
CA ILE A 26 -0.03 3.75 9.95
C ILE A 26 -0.89 3.46 11.16
N GLY A 27 -0.58 2.40 11.86
CA GLY A 27 -1.26 2.08 13.11
C GLY A 27 -0.40 1.18 13.96
N PRO A 28 -0.80 0.95 15.21
CA PRO A 28 -0.07 0.05 16.08
C PRO A 28 0.00 -1.35 15.48
N ARG A 29 1.02 -2.09 15.86
CA ARG A 29 1.18 -3.45 15.35
C ARG A 29 0.03 -4.35 15.83
N GLN A 30 -0.31 -5.32 15.00
CA GLN A 30 -1.27 -6.37 15.33
C GLN A 30 -2.66 -5.86 15.71
N VAL A 31 -3.08 -4.77 15.12
CA VAL A 31 -4.35 -4.16 15.51
C VAL A 31 -5.34 -4.02 14.35
N GLY A 32 -5.27 -4.92 13.40
CA GLY A 32 -6.31 -4.97 12.39
C GLY A 32 -5.98 -4.38 11.04
N LYS A 33 -4.73 -4.01 10.79
CA LYS A 33 -4.35 -3.51 9.47
C LYS A 33 -4.62 -4.55 8.39
N THR A 34 -4.27 -5.82 8.68
CA THR A 34 -4.54 -6.91 7.76
C THR A 34 -6.04 -7.07 7.54
N THR A 35 -6.83 -6.92 8.59
CA THR A 35 -8.28 -6.99 8.50
C THR A 35 -8.81 -5.89 7.58
N ILE A 36 -8.28 -4.68 7.70
CA ILE A 36 -8.67 -3.57 6.84
C ILE A 36 -8.36 -3.91 5.38
N ALA A 37 -7.17 -4.45 5.13
CA ALA A 37 -6.78 -4.82 3.77
C ALA A 37 -7.73 -5.85 3.18
N LEU A 38 -8.08 -6.87 3.97
CA LEU A 38 -9.00 -7.90 3.50
C LEU A 38 -10.39 -7.34 3.25
N GLN A 39 -10.86 -6.42 4.09
CA GLN A 39 -12.16 -5.81 3.90
C GLN A 39 -12.20 -4.93 2.66
N ILE A 40 -11.11 -4.22 2.39
CA ILE A 40 -11.02 -3.45 1.14
C ILE A 40 -11.09 -4.40 -0.04
N GLN A 41 -10.32 -5.49 0.01
CA GLN A 41 -10.29 -6.47 -1.07
C GLN A 41 -11.67 -7.04 -1.36
N GLU A 42 -12.45 -7.29 -0.30
CA GLU A 42 -13.79 -7.85 -0.46
C GLU A 42 -14.83 -6.84 -0.95
N SER A 43 -14.62 -5.56 -0.64
CA SER A 43 -15.65 -4.55 -0.87
C SER A 43 -15.48 -3.78 -2.16
N VAL A 44 -14.30 -3.77 -2.77
CA VAL A 44 -14.09 -3.08 -4.04
C VAL A 44 -14.21 -4.07 -5.19
N LYS A 45 -14.62 -3.56 -6.34
CA LYS A 45 -14.80 -4.41 -7.53
C LYS A 45 -13.57 -4.41 -8.42
N ILE A 46 -12.49 -3.86 -7.94
CA ILE A 46 -11.23 -3.77 -8.67
C ILE A 46 -10.33 -4.90 -8.21
N PRO A 47 -9.59 -5.56 -9.11
CA PRO A 47 -8.63 -6.58 -8.68
C PRO A 47 -7.68 -6.02 -7.64
N THR A 48 -7.43 -6.77 -6.59
CA THR A 48 -6.60 -6.35 -5.48
C THR A 48 -5.55 -7.40 -5.20
N ILE A 49 -4.30 -6.97 -5.09
CA ILE A 49 -3.18 -7.83 -4.74
C ILE A 49 -2.70 -7.41 -3.35
N TYR A 50 -2.66 -8.37 -2.44
CA TYR A 50 -2.15 -8.15 -1.10
C TYR A 50 -0.86 -8.92 -0.91
N ALA A 51 0.17 -8.26 -0.41
CA ALA A 51 1.45 -8.89 -0.10
C ALA A 51 1.97 -8.33 1.21
N THR A 52 2.55 -9.21 2.03
CA THR A 52 3.12 -8.79 3.29
C THR A 52 4.62 -9.06 3.30
N ALA A 53 5.36 -8.11 3.86
CA ALA A 53 6.80 -8.26 4.05
C ALA A 53 7.13 -8.90 5.38
N ASP A 54 6.13 -9.41 6.10
CA ASP A 54 6.35 -10.12 7.35
C ASP A 54 6.90 -11.52 7.03
N SER A 55 8.21 -11.60 6.96
CA SER A 55 8.93 -12.78 6.52
C SER A 55 10.03 -13.12 7.51
N PRO A 56 10.31 -14.41 7.74
CA PRO A 56 11.41 -14.83 8.61
C PRO A 56 12.78 -14.48 8.03
N VAL A 57 12.87 -14.22 6.73
CA VAL A 57 14.14 -13.84 6.10
C VAL A 57 14.05 -12.40 5.64
N PRO A 58 15.17 -11.65 5.65
CA PRO A 58 15.17 -10.28 5.18
C PRO A 58 14.74 -10.19 3.71
N LEU A 59 13.99 -9.15 3.41
CA LEU A 59 13.54 -8.88 2.04
C LEU A 59 14.21 -7.62 1.54
N ASP A 60 14.44 -7.56 0.24
CA ASP A 60 15.03 -6.39 -0.40
C ASP A 60 14.10 -5.82 -1.46
N SER A 61 14.60 -4.87 -2.23
CA SER A 61 13.79 -4.18 -3.22
C SER A 61 13.19 -5.11 -4.28
N SER A 62 13.80 -6.27 -4.53
CA SER A 62 13.26 -7.18 -5.52
C SER A 62 11.89 -7.70 -5.14
N TRP A 63 11.60 -7.80 -3.84
CA TRP A 63 10.27 -8.19 -3.36
C TRP A 63 9.22 -7.18 -3.84
N ILE A 64 9.52 -5.89 -3.72
CA ILE A 64 8.59 -4.84 -4.16
C ILE A 64 8.40 -4.91 -5.68
N GLU A 65 9.50 -5.05 -6.41
CA GLU A 65 9.44 -5.11 -7.87
C GLU A 65 8.62 -6.30 -8.35
N THR A 66 8.75 -7.44 -7.67
CA THR A 66 7.99 -8.63 -8.01
C THR A 66 6.49 -8.38 -7.90
N HIS A 67 6.07 -7.79 -6.79
CA HIS A 67 4.64 -7.54 -6.59
C HIS A 67 4.12 -6.41 -7.47
N TRP A 68 4.95 -5.43 -7.76
CA TRP A 68 4.58 -4.40 -8.73
C TRP A 68 4.32 -5.03 -10.10
N LYS A 69 5.20 -5.91 -10.53
CA LYS A 69 5.03 -6.60 -11.82
C LYS A 69 3.77 -7.46 -11.84
N ARG A 70 3.45 -8.09 -10.71
CA ARG A 70 2.18 -8.82 -10.59
C ARG A 70 1.00 -7.90 -10.83
N ALA A 71 1.04 -6.70 -10.25
CA ALA A 71 -0.05 -5.74 -10.42
C ALA A 71 -0.14 -5.26 -11.87
N VAL A 72 0.99 -5.01 -12.50
CA VAL A 72 1.01 -4.61 -13.90
C VAL A 72 0.43 -5.71 -14.78
N THR A 73 0.84 -6.95 -14.55
CA THR A 73 0.34 -8.09 -15.31
C THR A 73 -1.18 -8.24 -15.14
N GLU A 74 -1.66 -8.11 -13.91
CA GLU A 74 -3.07 -8.22 -13.62
C GLU A 74 -3.87 -7.09 -14.29
N SER A 75 -3.32 -5.88 -14.27
CA SER A 75 -3.97 -4.74 -14.89
C SER A 75 -4.12 -4.95 -16.40
N HIS A 76 -3.08 -5.48 -17.03
CA HIS A 76 -3.15 -5.77 -18.46
C HIS A 76 -4.14 -6.89 -18.77
N ALA A 77 -4.14 -7.94 -17.96
CA ALA A 77 -5.01 -9.09 -18.18
C ALA A 77 -6.48 -8.74 -17.97
N SER A 78 -6.79 -7.96 -16.95
CA SER A 78 -8.17 -7.59 -16.63
C SER A 78 -8.63 -6.32 -17.33
N LYS A 79 -7.70 -5.59 -17.94
CA LYS A 79 -7.97 -4.27 -18.55
C LYS A 79 -8.63 -3.33 -17.56
N SER A 80 -8.09 -3.30 -16.34
CA SER A 80 -8.68 -2.59 -15.22
C SER A 80 -7.56 -2.05 -14.33
N PRO A 81 -7.83 -0.97 -13.58
CA PRO A 81 -6.91 -0.59 -12.51
C PRO A 81 -6.75 -1.73 -11.52
N VAL A 82 -5.64 -1.74 -10.80
CA VAL A 82 -5.37 -2.75 -9.78
C VAL A 82 -4.97 -2.04 -8.49
N ILE A 83 -5.45 -2.55 -7.36
CA ILE A 83 -5.04 -2.07 -6.05
C ILE A 83 -3.93 -2.99 -5.56
N LEU A 84 -2.78 -2.40 -5.22
CA LEU A 84 -1.65 -3.14 -4.66
C LEU A 84 -1.49 -2.74 -3.20
N ILE A 85 -1.66 -3.71 -2.30
CA ILE A 85 -1.54 -3.49 -0.86
C ILE A 85 -0.25 -4.13 -0.39
N LEU A 86 0.66 -3.30 0.14
CA LEU A 86 1.95 -3.75 0.64
C LEU A 86 1.97 -3.59 2.15
N ASP A 87 1.96 -4.72 2.87
CA ASP A 87 1.87 -4.72 4.32
C ASP A 87 3.26 -4.91 4.95
N GLU A 88 3.49 -4.25 6.08
CA GLU A 88 4.75 -4.30 6.83
C GLU A 88 5.94 -3.85 6.00
N LEU A 89 5.72 -2.83 5.17
CA LEU A 89 6.71 -2.39 4.20
C LEU A 89 8.01 -1.89 4.84
N GLN A 90 7.96 -1.45 6.11
CA GLN A 90 9.16 -0.98 6.80
C GLN A 90 10.21 -2.09 6.94
N LYS A 91 9.81 -3.35 6.74
CA LYS A 91 10.73 -4.47 6.83
C LYS A 91 11.55 -4.71 5.57
N VAL A 92 11.25 -3.98 4.51
CA VAL A 92 11.96 -4.12 3.23
C VAL A 92 13.06 -3.07 3.16
N LYS A 93 14.31 -3.53 3.02
CA LYS A 93 15.43 -2.61 2.90
C LYS A 93 15.35 -1.84 1.59
N GLY A 94 15.52 -0.52 1.68
CA GLY A 94 15.51 0.33 0.49
C GLY A 94 14.14 0.52 -0.15
N TRP A 95 13.08 0.30 0.62
CA TRP A 95 11.73 0.32 0.08
C TRP A 95 11.34 1.67 -0.54
N SER A 96 11.75 2.77 0.07
CA SER A 96 11.28 4.07 -0.36
C SER A 96 11.83 4.47 -1.73
N GLU A 97 13.11 4.21 -1.96
CA GLU A 97 13.72 4.52 -3.24
C GLU A 97 13.13 3.68 -4.36
N THR A 98 12.93 2.40 -4.10
CA THR A 98 12.36 1.50 -5.09
C THR A 98 10.93 1.89 -5.42
N LEU A 99 10.13 2.16 -4.39
CA LEU A 99 8.74 2.50 -4.60
C LEU A 99 8.59 3.83 -5.32
N LYS A 100 9.45 4.81 -4.99
CA LYS A 100 9.46 6.08 -5.70
C LYS A 100 9.70 5.88 -7.19
N MET A 101 10.70 5.07 -7.52
CA MET A 101 11.03 4.79 -8.91
C MET A 101 9.86 4.15 -9.65
N LEU A 102 9.26 3.12 -9.03
CA LEU A 102 8.14 2.42 -9.64
C LEU A 102 6.92 3.33 -9.78
N TRP A 103 6.64 4.12 -8.75
CA TRP A 103 5.51 5.03 -8.78
C TRP A 103 5.66 6.06 -9.91
N ASP A 104 6.85 6.62 -10.03
CA ASP A 104 7.08 7.62 -11.07
C ASP A 104 7.03 7.00 -12.48
N SER A 105 7.35 5.72 -12.60
CA SER A 105 7.33 5.04 -13.89
C SER A 105 5.92 4.67 -14.36
N ARG A 106 4.90 4.81 -13.51
CA ARG A 106 3.54 4.40 -13.86
C ARG A 106 2.86 5.33 -14.87
N LEU A 107 3.40 6.51 -15.05
CA LEU A 107 2.78 7.52 -15.93
C LEU A 107 2.70 7.00 -17.36
N GLY A 108 1.50 7.08 -17.92
CA GLY A 108 1.27 6.59 -19.27
C GLY A 108 1.13 5.08 -19.39
N GLY A 109 1.23 4.36 -18.27
CA GLY A 109 1.10 2.92 -18.24
C GLY A 109 -0.15 2.46 -17.51
N PRO A 110 -0.17 1.21 -17.05
CA PRO A 110 -1.33 0.70 -16.32
C PRO A 110 -1.54 1.46 -15.02
N GLU A 111 -2.78 1.57 -14.60
CA GLU A 111 -3.11 2.28 -13.38
C GLU A 111 -2.98 1.35 -12.19
N ILE A 112 -2.00 1.63 -11.34
CA ILE A 112 -1.78 0.88 -10.11
C ILE A 112 -2.07 1.82 -8.96
N ARG A 113 -3.00 1.44 -8.09
CA ARG A 113 -3.35 2.20 -6.89
C ARG A 113 -2.72 1.50 -5.71
N VAL A 114 -1.92 2.22 -4.93
CA VAL A 114 -1.09 1.62 -3.88
C VAL A 114 -1.57 2.01 -2.50
N LEU A 115 -1.68 1.01 -1.63
CA LEU A 115 -1.94 1.20 -0.22
C LEU A 115 -0.81 0.53 0.55
N ILE A 116 -0.10 1.30 1.36
CA ILE A 116 0.95 0.79 2.23
C ILE A 116 0.39 0.67 3.64
N LEU A 117 0.62 -0.47 4.26
CA LEU A 117 0.28 -0.68 5.66
C LEU A 117 1.57 -0.83 6.44
N GLY A 118 1.67 -0.12 7.56
CA GLY A 118 2.87 -0.21 8.36
C GLY A 118 2.66 0.28 9.78
N SER A 119 3.67 0.06 10.60
CA SER A 119 3.69 0.56 11.97
C SER A 119 4.33 1.94 12.00
N ALA A 120 4.38 2.56 13.18
CA ALA A 120 4.98 3.88 13.34
C ALA A 120 6.45 3.90 12.91
N SER A 121 7.14 2.76 12.93
CA SER A 121 8.53 2.71 12.50
C SER A 121 8.69 3.07 11.02
N LEU A 122 7.65 2.92 10.23
CA LEU A 122 7.70 3.31 8.83
C LEU A 122 7.95 4.81 8.68
N LEU A 123 7.34 5.61 9.56
CA LEU A 123 7.51 7.06 9.53
C LEU A 123 8.91 7.49 9.95
N MET A 124 9.59 6.66 10.74
CA MET A 124 10.91 7.00 11.24
C MET A 124 12.01 6.61 10.28
N GLN A 125 11.68 5.88 9.24
CA GLN A 125 12.68 5.47 8.28
C GLN A 125 13.00 6.61 7.33
N GLU A 126 14.27 6.68 7.01
CA GLU A 126 14.77 7.67 6.09
C GLU A 126 14.10 7.53 4.74
N GLY A 127 13.73 8.63 4.14
CA GLY A 127 13.19 8.64 2.81
C GLY A 127 11.68 8.71 2.71
N LEU A 128 10.93 8.39 3.77
CA LEU A 128 9.47 8.50 3.68
C LEU A 128 9.06 9.95 3.45
N THR A 129 9.67 10.87 4.22
CA THR A 129 9.35 12.28 4.09
C THR A 129 10.11 12.97 2.97
N GLU A 130 11.24 12.42 2.57
CA GLU A 130 12.09 13.03 1.54
C GLU A 130 11.86 12.41 0.16
N SER A 131 11.99 11.09 0.06
CA SER A 131 11.88 10.41 -1.22
C SER A 131 10.45 10.39 -1.76
N LEU A 132 9.47 10.26 -0.87
CA LEU A 132 8.07 10.17 -1.26
C LEU A 132 7.30 11.47 -1.06
N ALA A 133 8.00 12.57 -0.76
CA ALA A 133 7.35 13.87 -0.55
C ALA A 133 6.46 14.22 -1.75
N GLY A 134 5.21 14.57 -1.46
CA GLY A 134 4.24 14.89 -2.50
C GLY A 134 3.66 13.68 -3.21
N ARG A 135 4.14 12.47 -2.91
CA ARG A 135 3.68 11.25 -3.57
C ARG A 135 2.79 10.39 -2.70
N PHE A 136 2.60 10.74 -1.44
CA PHE A 136 1.81 9.91 -0.54
C PHE A 136 0.85 10.73 0.30
N PHE A 137 -0.21 10.07 0.75
CA PHE A 137 -1.17 10.64 1.68
C PHE A 137 -1.22 9.73 2.90
N LEU A 138 -0.96 10.28 4.07
CA LEU A 138 -0.87 9.51 5.31
C LEU A 138 -2.20 9.45 6.02
N HIS A 139 -2.63 8.24 6.33
CA HIS A 139 -3.79 7.97 7.18
C HIS A 139 -3.27 7.38 8.48
N ARG A 140 -3.71 7.92 9.61
CA ARG A 140 -3.31 7.42 10.90
C ARG A 140 -4.47 6.77 11.61
N CYS A 141 -4.20 5.62 12.21
CA CYS A 141 -5.13 5.01 13.13
C CYS A 141 -4.45 4.92 14.49
N SER A 142 -4.93 5.70 15.45
CA SER A 142 -4.28 5.77 16.75
C SER A 142 -4.61 4.57 17.63
N HIS A 143 -5.77 3.95 17.41
CA HIS A 143 -6.17 2.77 18.16
C HIS A 143 -7.28 2.04 17.41
N TRP A 144 -7.42 0.78 17.77
CA TRP A 144 -8.48 -0.07 17.24
C TRP A 144 -9.35 -0.50 18.42
N SER A 145 -10.60 -0.39 18.30
CA SER A 145 -11.48 -0.81 19.39
C SER A 145 -12.70 -1.54 18.86
#